data_1068e5e025dbb11de4f3c330836a81d3
#
_entry.id   1068e5e025dbb11de4f3c330836a81d3
#
_cell.length_a   1.000
_cell.length_b   1.000
_cell.length_c   1.000
_cell.angle_alpha   90.00
_cell.angle_beta   90.00
_cell.angle_gamma   90.00
#
_symmetry.space_group_name_H-M   'P 1'
#
loop_
_entity.id
_entity.type
_entity.pdbx_description
1 polymer ?
#
loop_
_entity_poly.entity_id
_entity_poly.type
_entity_poly.pdbx_seq_one_letter_code
_entity_poly.pdbx_strand_id
1 'polypeptide(L)'
;MKKITIVIDMQNDFLTGALANPDAVSIIPSVIEEIKTADFVVYTRDTHGSDYSETQEGKKLPVPHCIEQTWGWNIVEELMPRNIGSVINAGNWVIFDKPSFGYVNIWSNKDFSNLVNEDGGVEVTFCGTCTDICVISNALIVKSIYPEMVVNVKADACAGLTPEKHKAALEVMSSCQINII
;
A
#
# COMPACT_ATOMS: atom_id res chain seq x y z
N MET A 1 -1.55 -1.10 22.03
CA MET A 1 -0.86 -0.53 20.88
C MET A 1 -1.86 -0.49 19.74
N LYS A 2 -2.07 0.66 19.12
CA LYS A 2 -3.03 0.84 18.02
C LYS A 2 -2.46 0.20 16.75
N LYS A 3 -3.29 -0.52 16.01
CA LYS A 3 -2.93 -1.19 14.77
C LYS A 3 -3.40 -0.40 13.56
N ILE A 4 -2.46 0.00 12.71
CA ILE A 4 -2.74 0.69 11.44
C ILE A 4 -2.35 -0.24 10.30
N THR A 5 -3.29 -0.61 9.46
CA THR A 5 -3.01 -1.35 8.23
C THR A 5 -2.87 -0.38 7.06
N ILE A 6 -1.76 -0.48 6.33
CA ILE A 6 -1.46 0.32 5.14
C ILE A 6 -1.57 -0.58 3.92
N VAL A 7 -2.63 -0.36 3.15
CA VAL A 7 -2.96 -1.12 1.93
C VAL A 7 -2.41 -0.36 0.73
N ILE A 8 -1.35 -0.89 0.14
CA ILE A 8 -0.63 -0.26 -0.96
C ILE A 8 -1.22 -0.68 -2.30
N ASP A 9 -1.74 0.28 -3.04
CA ASP A 9 -2.05 0.26 -4.46
C ASP A 9 -2.86 -0.97 -4.95
N MET A 10 -3.79 -1.44 -4.15
CA MET A 10 -4.67 -2.55 -4.54
C MET A 10 -5.76 -2.04 -5.52
N GLN A 11 -5.30 -1.57 -6.69
CA GLN A 11 -6.10 -0.93 -7.73
C GLN A 11 -6.43 -1.89 -8.87
N ASN A 12 -7.53 -1.62 -9.60
CA ASN A 12 -7.98 -2.49 -10.68
C ASN A 12 -6.91 -2.72 -11.75
N ASP A 13 -6.11 -1.70 -12.11
CA ASP A 13 -5.08 -1.84 -13.13
C ASP A 13 -3.96 -2.79 -12.75
N PHE A 14 -3.64 -2.90 -11.47
CA PHE A 14 -2.61 -3.82 -10.98
C PHE A 14 -3.13 -5.24 -10.76
N LEU A 15 -4.43 -5.44 -10.62
CA LEU A 15 -5.01 -6.76 -10.37
C LEU A 15 -5.51 -7.43 -11.65
N THR A 16 -6.38 -6.74 -12.41
CA THR A 16 -7.05 -7.31 -13.59
C THR A 16 -7.04 -6.40 -14.81
N GLY A 17 -6.52 -5.17 -14.68
CA GLY A 17 -6.48 -4.15 -15.73
C GLY A 17 -5.17 -4.11 -16.52
N ALA A 18 -4.66 -2.90 -16.79
CA ALA A 18 -3.55 -2.67 -17.71
C ALA A 18 -2.24 -3.36 -17.33
N LEU A 19 -1.97 -3.52 -16.03
CA LEU A 19 -0.79 -4.20 -15.47
C LEU A 19 -1.19 -5.41 -14.62
N ALA A 20 -2.16 -6.18 -15.10
CA ALA A 20 -2.74 -7.31 -14.39
C ALA A 20 -1.69 -8.28 -13.82
N ASN A 21 -1.80 -8.58 -12.53
CA ASN A 21 -0.96 -9.52 -11.83
C ASN A 21 -1.82 -10.55 -11.07
N PRO A 22 -1.86 -11.81 -11.51
CA PRO A 22 -2.62 -12.85 -10.82
C PRO A 22 -2.23 -13.08 -9.36
N ASP A 23 -0.95 -12.89 -9.03
CA ASP A 23 -0.48 -13.00 -7.64
C ASP A 23 -1.09 -11.89 -6.77
N ALA A 24 -1.27 -10.67 -7.32
CA ALA A 24 -1.95 -9.59 -6.61
C ALA A 24 -3.45 -9.88 -6.40
N VAL A 25 -4.10 -10.59 -7.31
CA VAL A 25 -5.49 -11.06 -7.09
C VAL A 25 -5.54 -12.10 -5.97
N SER A 26 -4.56 -13.00 -5.91
CA SER A 26 -4.54 -14.08 -4.93
C SER A 26 -4.41 -13.63 -3.48
N ILE A 27 -3.83 -12.45 -3.22
CA ILE A 27 -3.65 -11.92 -1.87
C ILE A 27 -4.87 -11.18 -1.30
N ILE A 28 -5.92 -10.92 -2.10
CA ILE A 28 -7.13 -10.21 -1.65
C ILE A 28 -7.68 -10.77 -0.33
N PRO A 29 -7.85 -12.10 -0.14
CA PRO A 29 -8.33 -12.64 1.13
C PRO A 29 -7.44 -12.29 2.34
N SER A 30 -6.11 -12.38 2.19
CA SER A 30 -5.17 -12.04 3.25
C SER A 30 -5.19 -10.54 3.57
N VAL A 31 -5.31 -9.68 2.56
CA VAL A 31 -5.48 -8.23 2.76
C VAL A 31 -6.78 -7.93 3.52
N ILE A 32 -7.88 -8.61 3.20
CA ILE A 32 -9.15 -8.46 3.93
C ILE A 32 -8.99 -8.82 5.41
N GLU A 33 -8.27 -9.90 5.73
CA GLU A 33 -8.05 -10.29 7.13
C GLU A 33 -7.19 -9.25 7.88
N GLU A 34 -6.16 -8.68 7.24
CA GLU A 34 -5.39 -7.59 7.84
C GLU A 34 -6.25 -6.34 8.09
N ILE A 35 -7.11 -5.96 7.14
CA ILE A 35 -8.05 -4.85 7.29
C ILE A 35 -9.00 -5.09 8.46
N LYS A 36 -9.53 -6.30 8.63
CA LYS A 36 -10.47 -6.65 9.71
C LYS A 36 -9.87 -6.52 11.11
N THR A 37 -8.57 -6.68 11.24
CA THR A 37 -7.86 -6.61 12.53
C THR A 37 -7.32 -5.22 12.86
N ALA A 38 -7.42 -4.27 11.93
CA ALA A 38 -6.92 -2.91 12.07
C ALA A 38 -7.87 -2.01 12.87
N ASP A 39 -7.29 -1.12 13.68
CA ASP A 39 -8.01 -0.01 14.30
C ASP A 39 -8.21 1.16 13.31
N PHE A 40 -7.31 1.28 12.33
CA PHE A 40 -7.36 2.29 11.27
C PHE A 40 -6.74 1.75 9.98
N VAL A 41 -7.29 2.13 8.82
CA VAL A 41 -6.79 1.68 7.52
C VAL A 41 -6.39 2.88 6.66
N VAL A 42 -5.18 2.81 6.13
CA VAL A 42 -4.67 3.76 5.15
C VAL A 42 -4.57 3.05 3.80
N TYR A 43 -5.26 3.55 2.81
CA TYR A 43 -5.11 3.09 1.43
C TYR A 43 -4.24 4.06 0.65
N THR A 44 -3.41 3.55 -0.23
CA THR A 44 -2.76 4.37 -1.25
C THR A 44 -3.28 4.02 -2.64
N ARG A 45 -3.24 5.02 -3.53
CA ARG A 45 -3.47 4.84 -4.96
C ARG A 45 -2.31 5.45 -5.73
N ASP A 46 -1.69 4.65 -6.55
CA ASP A 46 -0.84 5.18 -7.61
C ASP A 46 -1.68 6.03 -8.55
N THR A 47 -1.21 7.24 -8.88
CA THR A 47 -2.06 8.22 -9.56
C THR A 47 -1.27 8.96 -10.63
N HIS A 48 -1.68 8.77 -11.87
CA HIS A 48 -1.07 9.40 -13.04
C HIS A 48 -2.05 10.32 -13.76
N GLY A 49 -1.52 11.38 -14.35
CA GLY A 49 -2.27 12.26 -15.25
C GLY A 49 -2.42 11.67 -16.66
N SER A 50 -3.24 12.31 -17.48
CA SER A 50 -3.43 11.95 -18.88
C SER A 50 -2.16 12.10 -19.73
N ASP A 51 -1.16 12.80 -19.21
CA ASP A 51 0.17 13.02 -19.80
C ASP A 51 1.19 11.92 -19.42
N TYR A 52 0.74 10.81 -18.83
CA TYR A 52 1.60 9.71 -18.39
C TYR A 52 2.67 9.31 -19.41
N SER A 53 2.32 9.19 -20.70
CA SER A 53 3.25 8.81 -21.77
C SER A 53 4.40 9.80 -21.98
N GLU A 54 4.27 11.04 -21.53
CA GLU A 54 5.29 12.08 -21.62
C GLU A 54 6.24 12.07 -20.43
N THR A 55 5.86 11.40 -19.35
CA THR A 55 6.66 11.28 -18.13
C THR A 55 7.89 10.39 -18.33
N GLN A 56 8.84 10.44 -17.39
CA GLN A 56 9.97 9.52 -17.39
C GLN A 56 9.52 8.07 -17.19
N GLU A 57 8.53 7.86 -16.33
CA GLU A 57 7.97 6.53 -16.08
C GLU A 57 7.28 5.98 -17.32
N GLY A 58 6.40 6.77 -17.96
CA GLY A 58 5.70 6.36 -19.17
C GLY A 58 6.63 6.07 -20.36
N LYS A 59 7.81 6.70 -20.42
CA LYS A 59 8.85 6.36 -21.41
C LYS A 59 9.55 5.04 -21.14
N LYS A 60 9.64 4.62 -19.87
CA LYS A 60 10.26 3.34 -19.46
C LYS A 60 9.25 2.20 -19.45
N LEU A 61 8.03 2.47 -19.07
CA LEU A 61 6.90 1.54 -19.03
C LEU A 61 5.76 2.14 -19.88
N PRO A 62 5.74 1.93 -21.20
CA PRO A 62 4.78 2.56 -22.10
C PRO A 62 3.39 1.90 -22.05
N VAL A 63 2.89 1.68 -20.85
CA VAL A 63 1.57 1.13 -20.55
C VAL A 63 0.85 2.10 -19.63
N PRO A 64 -0.01 2.98 -20.15
CA PRO A 64 -0.81 3.86 -19.29
C PRO A 64 -1.63 3.04 -18.29
N HIS A 65 -1.50 3.38 -17.02
CA HIS A 65 -2.19 2.72 -15.93
C HIS A 65 -2.49 3.72 -14.81
N CYS A 66 -3.42 3.38 -13.96
CA CYS A 66 -3.82 4.20 -12.81
C CYS A 66 -4.04 5.68 -13.17
N ILE A 67 -4.56 5.93 -14.38
CA ILE A 67 -4.91 7.30 -14.79
C ILE A 67 -6.08 7.80 -13.94
N GLU A 68 -5.89 8.96 -13.34
CA GLU A 68 -6.86 9.57 -12.42
C GLU A 68 -8.29 9.55 -12.99
N GLN A 69 -9.26 9.21 -12.14
CA GLN A 69 -10.70 9.11 -12.46
C GLN A 69 -11.07 7.98 -13.45
N THR A 70 -10.16 7.09 -13.82
CA THR A 70 -10.50 5.89 -14.60
C THR A 70 -10.90 4.73 -13.70
N TRP A 71 -11.49 3.69 -14.30
CA TRP A 71 -11.78 2.44 -13.59
C TRP A 71 -10.50 1.79 -13.05
N GLY A 72 -9.42 1.79 -13.81
CA GLY A 72 -8.14 1.21 -13.45
C GLY A 72 -7.52 1.82 -12.19
N TRP A 73 -7.72 3.10 -11.99
CA TRP A 73 -7.25 3.86 -10.83
C TRP A 73 -7.99 3.52 -9.52
N ASN A 74 -9.23 3.03 -9.59
CA ASN A 74 -9.98 2.72 -8.39
C ASN A 74 -9.40 1.51 -7.65
N ILE A 75 -9.45 1.56 -6.31
CA ILE A 75 -9.19 0.40 -5.46
C ILE A 75 -10.24 -0.66 -5.76
N VAL A 76 -9.84 -1.93 -5.78
CA VAL A 76 -10.76 -3.03 -6.02
C VAL A 76 -11.89 -3.03 -5.00
N GLU A 77 -13.10 -3.27 -5.48
CA GLU A 77 -14.34 -3.08 -4.73
C GLU A 77 -14.39 -3.96 -3.46
N GLU A 78 -13.80 -5.15 -3.50
CA GLU A 78 -13.75 -6.10 -2.39
C GLU A 78 -13.00 -5.56 -1.17
N LEU A 79 -12.04 -4.64 -1.37
CA LEU A 79 -11.24 -4.04 -0.32
C LEU A 79 -11.80 -2.72 0.21
N MET A 80 -12.90 -2.24 -0.37
CA MET A 80 -13.53 -1.02 0.13
C MET A 80 -14.26 -1.27 1.45
N PRO A 81 -14.16 -0.37 2.44
CA PRO A 81 -14.72 -0.56 3.78
C PRO A 81 -16.19 -0.97 3.82
N ARG A 82 -16.98 -0.46 2.87
CA ARG A 82 -18.41 -0.82 2.73
C ARG A 82 -18.67 -2.29 2.43
N ASN A 83 -17.68 -3.01 1.90
CA ASN A 83 -17.80 -4.41 1.47
C ASN A 83 -17.14 -5.39 2.44
N ILE A 84 -16.26 -4.91 3.33
CA ILE A 84 -15.56 -5.76 4.31
C ILE A 84 -16.42 -6.06 5.56
N GLY A 85 -17.58 -5.40 5.67
CA GLY A 85 -18.48 -5.56 6.82
C GLY A 85 -18.12 -4.64 7.99
N SER A 86 -18.88 -4.74 9.08
CA SER A 86 -18.96 -3.76 10.17
C SER A 86 -17.71 -3.53 11.02
N VAL A 87 -16.55 -4.01 10.61
CA VAL A 87 -15.32 -3.94 11.42
C VAL A 87 -14.66 -2.56 11.29
N ILE A 88 -14.76 -1.92 10.12
CA ILE A 88 -14.23 -0.56 9.93
C ILE A 88 -15.38 0.42 10.07
N ASN A 89 -15.46 1.09 11.21
CA ASN A 89 -16.43 2.17 11.43
C ASN A 89 -16.20 3.31 10.43
N ALA A 90 -17.29 3.97 10.03
CA ALA A 90 -17.19 5.18 9.22
C ALA A 90 -16.26 6.19 9.92
N GLY A 91 -15.15 6.55 9.26
CA GLY A 91 -14.14 7.47 9.80
C GLY A 91 -12.80 6.82 10.22
N ASN A 92 -12.71 5.49 10.24
CA ASN A 92 -11.45 4.81 10.58
C ASN A 92 -10.63 4.40 9.35
N TRP A 93 -10.73 5.14 8.28
CA TRP A 93 -9.93 4.91 7.06
C TRP A 93 -9.72 6.20 6.27
N VAL A 94 -8.66 6.21 5.46
CA VAL A 94 -8.33 7.32 4.55
C VAL A 94 -7.69 6.75 3.27
N ILE A 95 -7.87 7.46 2.15
CA ILE A 95 -7.18 7.16 0.89
C ILE A 95 -6.23 8.32 0.57
N PHE A 96 -4.99 8.00 0.22
CA PHE A 96 -4.00 8.94 -0.28
C PHE A 96 -3.60 8.61 -1.71
N ASP A 97 -3.60 9.61 -2.56
CA ASP A 97 -3.09 9.53 -3.91
C ASP A 97 -1.60 9.87 -3.92
N LYS A 98 -0.81 9.08 -4.63
CA LYS A 98 0.63 9.26 -4.75
C LYS A 98 1.07 9.31 -6.21
N PRO A 99 1.92 10.26 -6.59
CA PRO A 99 2.41 10.42 -7.97
C PRO A 99 3.72 9.66 -8.23
N SER A 100 4.14 8.79 -7.31
CA SER A 100 5.42 8.07 -7.36
C SER A 100 5.37 6.82 -6.50
N PHE A 101 6.31 5.90 -6.71
CA PHE A 101 6.37 4.61 -6.03
C PHE A 101 6.34 4.74 -4.50
N GLY A 102 7.23 5.57 -3.92
CA GLY A 102 7.19 5.99 -2.53
C GLY A 102 6.93 7.49 -2.44
N TYR A 103 6.05 7.91 -1.54
CA TYR A 103 5.65 9.32 -1.47
C TYR A 103 5.72 9.86 -0.05
N VAL A 104 6.86 10.50 0.25
CA VAL A 104 7.18 11.02 1.58
C VAL A 104 6.11 11.96 2.16
N ASN A 105 5.42 12.73 1.30
CA ASN A 105 4.44 13.70 1.75
C ASN A 105 3.21 13.06 2.43
N ILE A 106 2.87 11.80 2.11
CA ILE A 106 1.83 11.07 2.83
C ILE A 106 2.26 10.84 4.28
N TRP A 107 3.47 10.33 4.46
CA TRP A 107 3.97 9.85 5.74
C TRP A 107 4.48 10.95 6.67
N SER A 108 4.85 12.09 6.11
CA SER A 108 5.31 13.27 6.84
C SER A 108 4.22 14.33 7.07
N ASN A 109 3.01 14.14 6.53
CA ASN A 109 1.93 15.10 6.73
C ASN A 109 1.37 15.05 8.17
N LYS A 110 0.67 16.12 8.54
CA LYS A 110 0.14 16.29 9.90
C LYS A 110 -0.91 15.22 10.25
N ASP A 111 -1.71 14.80 9.29
CA ASP A 111 -2.79 13.85 9.54
C ASP A 111 -2.24 12.47 9.88
N PHE A 112 -1.26 11.97 9.11
CA PHE A 112 -0.58 10.72 9.42
C PHE A 112 0.25 10.83 10.70
N SER A 113 0.98 11.95 10.89
CA SER A 113 1.75 12.19 12.12
C SER A 113 0.87 12.17 13.37
N ASN A 114 -0.31 12.79 13.33
CA ASN A 114 -1.26 12.74 14.43
C ASN A 114 -1.76 11.33 14.71
N LEU A 115 -2.00 10.55 13.63
CA LEU A 115 -2.48 9.18 13.73
C LEU A 115 -1.47 8.25 14.43
N VAL A 116 -0.16 8.46 14.19
CA VAL A 116 0.90 7.59 14.70
C VAL A 116 1.52 8.07 16.03
N ASN A 117 1.29 9.31 16.44
CA ASN A 117 1.79 9.87 17.71
C ASN A 117 0.76 9.77 18.85
N GLU A 118 -0.14 8.81 18.81
CA GLU A 118 -1.11 8.59 19.88
C GLU A 118 -0.47 7.94 21.12
N ASP A 119 -0.98 8.28 22.30
CA ASP A 119 -0.57 7.67 23.56
C ASP A 119 -0.84 6.15 23.54
N GLY A 120 0.13 5.36 24.01
CA GLY A 120 0.03 3.90 24.03
C GLY A 120 0.77 3.19 22.91
N GLY A 121 1.36 3.95 21.98
CA GLY A 121 2.15 3.42 20.86
C GLY A 121 1.29 2.91 19.70
N VAL A 122 1.92 2.89 18.54
CA VAL A 122 1.31 2.47 17.27
C VAL A 122 2.20 1.44 16.60
N GLU A 123 1.61 0.42 16.00
CA GLU A 123 2.27 -0.44 15.02
C GLU A 123 1.60 -0.25 13.65
N VAL A 124 2.41 -0.29 12.61
CA VAL A 124 1.91 -0.25 11.23
C VAL A 124 2.22 -1.55 10.51
N THR A 125 1.25 -2.05 9.75
CA THR A 125 1.42 -3.23 8.92
C THR A 125 1.15 -2.88 7.47
N PHE A 126 2.14 -3.10 6.61
CA PHE A 126 2.02 -2.93 5.17
C PHE A 126 1.53 -4.21 4.51
N CYS A 127 0.62 -4.07 3.55
CA CYS A 127 0.19 -5.11 2.62
C CYS A 127 -0.12 -4.50 1.25
N GLY A 128 -0.33 -5.34 0.23
CA GLY A 128 -0.68 -4.90 -1.13
C GLY A 128 0.38 -5.15 -2.19
N THR A 129 0.45 -4.29 -3.22
CA THR A 129 1.26 -4.53 -4.44
C THR A 129 1.94 -3.25 -4.94
N CYS A 130 3.12 -3.31 -5.63
CA CYS A 130 3.99 -4.48 -5.69
C CYS A 130 4.98 -4.46 -4.52
N THR A 131 5.25 -5.64 -3.95
CA THR A 131 6.18 -5.79 -2.82
C THR A 131 7.53 -5.15 -3.10
N ASP A 132 8.06 -5.37 -4.30
CA ASP A 132 9.38 -4.94 -4.78
C ASP A 132 9.41 -3.51 -5.33
N ILE A 133 8.29 -2.80 -5.32
CA ILE A 133 8.19 -1.42 -5.83
C ILE A 133 7.54 -0.51 -4.77
N CYS A 134 6.22 -0.42 -4.77
CA CYS A 134 5.50 0.55 -3.94
C CYS A 134 5.49 0.16 -2.46
N VAL A 135 5.37 -1.13 -2.12
CA VAL A 135 5.37 -1.57 -0.72
C VAL A 135 6.70 -1.26 -0.06
N ILE A 136 7.82 -1.78 -0.61
CA ILE A 136 9.16 -1.55 -0.04
C ILE A 136 9.49 -0.05 0.03
N SER A 137 9.17 0.71 -1.03
CA SER A 137 9.46 2.16 -1.07
C SER A 137 8.78 2.91 0.07
N ASN A 138 7.50 2.65 0.32
CA ASN A 138 6.76 3.33 1.38
C ASN A 138 7.13 2.80 2.77
N ALA A 139 7.35 1.49 2.93
CA ALA A 139 7.76 0.91 4.21
C ALA A 139 9.12 1.48 4.69
N LEU A 140 10.10 1.61 3.79
CA LEU A 140 11.39 2.22 4.09
C LEU A 140 11.28 3.71 4.42
N ILE A 141 10.40 4.46 3.74
CA ILE A 141 10.16 5.86 4.05
C ILE A 141 9.56 5.99 5.46
N VAL A 142 8.53 5.21 5.79
CA VAL A 142 7.92 5.24 7.13
C VAL A 142 8.94 4.87 8.20
N LYS A 143 9.74 3.81 8.00
CA LYS A 143 10.80 3.42 8.93
C LYS A 143 11.87 4.50 9.09
N SER A 144 12.16 5.25 8.04
CA SER A 144 13.14 6.36 8.08
C SER A 144 12.61 7.59 8.83
N ILE A 145 11.32 7.92 8.67
CA ILE A 145 10.69 9.07 9.36
C ILE A 145 10.43 8.73 10.84
N TYR A 146 10.04 7.49 11.13
CA TYR A 146 9.67 7.00 12.46
C TYR A 146 10.54 5.81 12.87
N PRO A 147 11.83 6.00 13.19
CA PRO A 147 12.79 4.90 13.40
C PRO A 147 12.41 3.97 14.56
N GLU A 148 11.73 4.50 15.59
CA GLU A 148 11.30 3.72 16.76
C GLU A 148 9.94 3.03 16.58
N MET A 149 9.23 3.33 15.49
CA MET A 149 7.93 2.70 15.21
C MET A 149 8.10 1.22 14.87
N VAL A 150 7.19 0.39 15.36
CA VAL A 150 7.04 -1.00 14.92
C VAL A 150 6.44 -1.00 13.53
N VAL A 151 7.26 -1.37 12.54
CA VAL A 151 6.85 -1.48 11.14
C VAL A 151 6.88 -2.95 10.74
N ASN A 152 5.74 -3.45 10.29
CA ASN A 152 5.54 -4.81 9.83
C ASN A 152 5.22 -4.82 8.33
N VAL A 153 5.58 -5.90 7.65
CA VAL A 153 5.11 -6.23 6.31
C VAL A 153 4.51 -7.62 6.37
N LYS A 154 3.25 -7.75 5.99
CA LYS A 154 2.54 -9.02 5.95
C LYS A 154 2.86 -9.73 4.64
N ALA A 155 3.76 -10.72 4.70
CA ALA A 155 4.32 -11.34 3.51
C ALA A 155 3.26 -12.01 2.63
N ASP A 156 2.33 -12.76 3.21
CA ASP A 156 1.25 -13.44 2.51
C ASP A 156 0.08 -12.53 2.06
N ALA A 157 0.11 -11.26 2.48
CA ALA A 157 -0.78 -10.21 2.01
C ALA A 157 -0.07 -9.21 1.06
N CYS A 158 1.11 -9.58 0.53
CA CYS A 158 1.86 -8.80 -0.45
C CYS A 158 2.13 -9.63 -1.71
N ALA A 159 2.09 -8.98 -2.87
CA ALA A 159 2.47 -9.57 -4.15
C ALA A 159 3.52 -8.71 -4.86
N GLY A 160 4.60 -9.33 -5.35
CA GLY A 160 5.61 -8.67 -6.17
C GLY A 160 5.36 -8.86 -7.66
N LEU A 161 6.23 -8.28 -8.50
CA LEU A 161 6.19 -8.52 -9.95
C LEU A 161 6.51 -9.97 -10.31
N THR A 162 7.36 -10.62 -9.51
CA THR A 162 7.65 -12.06 -9.57
C THR A 162 7.90 -12.59 -8.15
N PRO A 163 7.77 -13.91 -7.91
CA PRO A 163 8.07 -14.50 -6.61
C PRO A 163 9.49 -14.21 -6.12
N GLU A 164 10.49 -14.18 -7.04
CA GLU A 164 11.89 -13.89 -6.70
C GLU A 164 12.06 -12.44 -6.25
N LYS A 165 11.43 -11.48 -6.94
CA LYS A 165 11.49 -10.06 -6.58
C LYS A 165 10.75 -9.80 -5.27
N HIS A 166 9.60 -10.43 -5.07
CA HIS A 166 8.88 -10.39 -3.81
C HIS A 166 9.79 -10.81 -2.64
N LYS A 167 10.41 -11.99 -2.75
CA LYS A 167 11.30 -12.51 -1.72
C LYS A 167 12.51 -11.60 -1.48
N ALA A 168 13.15 -11.11 -2.54
CA ALA A 168 14.27 -10.18 -2.41
C ALA A 168 13.90 -8.88 -1.70
N ALA A 169 12.72 -8.32 -1.99
CA ALA A 169 12.22 -7.13 -1.32
C ALA A 169 11.97 -7.36 0.19
N LEU A 170 11.41 -8.51 0.56
CA LEU A 170 11.22 -8.89 1.97
C LEU A 170 12.57 -9.01 2.69
N GLU A 171 13.59 -9.60 2.07
CA GLU A 171 14.95 -9.71 2.64
C GLU A 171 15.58 -8.32 2.87
N VAL A 172 15.42 -7.40 1.92
CA VAL A 172 15.93 -6.02 2.07
C VAL A 172 15.21 -5.30 3.21
N MET A 173 13.88 -5.39 3.26
CA MET A 173 13.10 -4.77 4.34
C MET A 173 13.46 -5.33 5.71
N SER A 174 13.65 -6.63 5.83
CA SER A 174 14.13 -7.27 7.06
C SER A 174 15.50 -6.74 7.49
N SER A 175 16.44 -6.57 6.55
CA SER A 175 17.74 -5.97 6.82
C SER A 175 17.65 -4.52 7.32
N CYS A 176 16.58 -3.81 6.96
CA CYS A 176 16.27 -2.46 7.43
C CYS A 176 15.41 -2.43 8.71
N GLN A 177 15.36 -3.54 9.46
CA GLN A 177 14.63 -3.66 10.75
C GLN A 177 13.09 -3.51 10.62
N ILE A 178 12.56 -3.88 9.47
CA ILE A 178 11.12 -4.04 9.25
C ILE A 178 10.79 -5.51 9.51
N ASN A 179 9.78 -5.77 10.34
CA ASN A 179 9.37 -7.13 10.66
C ASN A 179 8.63 -7.75 9.46
N ILE A 180 9.05 -8.93 9.05
CA ILE A 180 8.33 -9.74 8.07
C ILE A 180 7.48 -10.75 8.83
N ILE A 181 6.14 -10.67 8.69
CA ILE A 181 5.17 -11.49 9.42
C ILE A 181 4.26 -12.25 8.47
#